data_0fc8def9c04b092331f54393056a0486
#
_entry.id   0fc8def9c04b092331f54393056a0486
#
_cell.length_a   1.000
_cell.length_b   1.000
_cell.length_c   1.000
_cell.angle_alpha   90.00
_cell.angle_beta   90.00
_cell.angle_gamma   90.00
#
_symmetry.space_group_name_H-M   'P 1'
#
loop_
_entity.id
_entity.type
_entity.pdbx_description
1 polymer ?
#
loop_
_entity_poly.entity_id
_entity_poly.type
_entity_poly.pdbx_seq_one_letter_code
_entity_poly.pdbx_strand_id
1 'polypeptide(L)'
;MKIIIVGILSVLLFGCWPSRIGFKDVGGMPEEWERFYLQTLRISAPTCPLSYAAGLSESIKDGIQNNTRLGLTPNLNDAQVQLSGEITNYSVNPIALQNGDNAAKNRLTVSVVFDVNVTLPKKEETKLVVTRFADFDAGANFASVENQLLTQVNEQVVQDVINKLMSNW
;
A
#
# COMPACT_ATOMS: atom_id res chain seq x y z
N MET A 1 -24.06 37.20 -47.99
CA MET A 1 -24.60 36.00 -47.35
C MET A 1 -23.55 34.93 -47.07
N LYS A 2 -22.62 34.61 -47.98
CA LYS A 2 -21.56 33.60 -47.77
C LYS A 2 -20.55 33.96 -46.67
N ILE A 3 -20.19 35.25 -46.49
CA ILE A 3 -19.24 35.71 -45.47
C ILE A 3 -19.81 35.61 -44.04
N ILE A 4 -21.12 35.80 -43.89
CA ILE A 4 -21.80 35.69 -42.58
C ILE A 4 -21.86 34.23 -42.09
N ILE A 5 -22.03 33.28 -43.00
CA ILE A 5 -22.05 31.84 -42.68
C ILE A 5 -20.67 31.36 -42.21
N VAL A 6 -19.57 31.85 -42.79
CA VAL A 6 -18.20 31.51 -42.37
C VAL A 6 -17.90 32.08 -41.00
N GLY A 7 -18.38 33.28 -40.66
CA GLY A 7 -18.23 33.88 -39.33
C GLY A 7 -18.94 33.10 -38.21
N ILE A 8 -20.16 32.60 -38.50
CA ILE A 8 -20.91 31.79 -37.52
C ILE A 8 -20.27 30.41 -37.29
N LEU A 9 -19.70 29.81 -38.33
CA LEU A 9 -19.01 28.50 -38.20
C LEU A 9 -17.73 28.61 -37.40
N SER A 10 -17.03 29.76 -37.44
CA SER A 10 -15.79 29.99 -36.68
C SER A 10 -16.02 30.14 -35.17
N VAL A 11 -17.19 30.61 -34.72
CA VAL A 11 -17.54 30.77 -33.31
C VAL A 11 -17.90 29.44 -32.64
N LEU A 12 -18.31 28.44 -33.41
CA LEU A 12 -18.64 27.09 -32.87
C LEU A 12 -17.40 26.25 -32.54
N LEU A 13 -16.20 26.65 -32.96
CA LEU A 13 -14.95 25.92 -32.68
C LEU A 13 -14.29 26.33 -31.35
N PHE A 14 -14.79 27.36 -30.66
CA PHE A 14 -14.31 27.72 -29.30
C PHE A 14 -15.10 27.05 -28.18
N GLY A 15 -15.92 26.01 -28.49
CA GLY A 15 -16.67 25.24 -27.53
C GLY A 15 -15.77 24.38 -26.65
N CYS A 16 -15.66 24.75 -25.40
CA CYS A 16 -15.39 23.96 -24.22
C CYS A 16 -14.36 22.81 -24.35
N TRP A 17 -13.10 23.15 -24.17
CA TRP A 17 -12.15 22.16 -23.66
C TRP A 17 -12.48 21.90 -22.18
N PRO A 18 -12.85 20.67 -21.78
CA PRO A 18 -13.04 20.38 -20.38
C PRO A 18 -11.67 20.41 -19.70
N SER A 19 -11.39 21.46 -18.94
CA SER A 19 -10.10 21.74 -18.30
C SER A 19 -9.83 20.89 -17.05
N ARG A 20 -10.60 19.81 -16.81
CA ARG A 20 -10.39 18.87 -15.71
C ARG A 20 -10.75 17.45 -16.13
N ILE A 21 -9.87 16.80 -16.88
CA ILE A 21 -9.80 15.34 -16.84
C ILE A 21 -8.85 15.01 -15.69
N GLY A 22 -9.32 15.15 -14.47
CA GLY A 22 -8.68 14.60 -13.30
C GLY A 22 -8.99 13.12 -13.19
N PHE A 23 -8.12 12.24 -13.67
CA PHE A 23 -8.13 10.82 -13.33
C PHE A 23 -7.70 10.62 -11.86
N LYS A 24 -8.32 11.32 -10.92
CA LYS A 24 -8.10 11.21 -9.48
C LYS A 24 -9.34 10.79 -8.71
N ASP A 25 -10.31 10.18 -9.38
CA ASP A 25 -11.29 9.35 -8.69
C ASP A 25 -10.71 7.96 -8.47
N VAL A 26 -9.78 7.88 -7.56
CA VAL A 26 -9.26 6.61 -7.07
C VAL A 26 -10.20 6.16 -5.98
N GLY A 27 -11.18 5.39 -6.37
CA GLY A 27 -12.23 4.71 -5.67
C GLY A 27 -12.28 4.78 -4.14
N GLY A 28 -13.45 5.09 -3.59
CA GLY A 28 -13.84 4.76 -2.22
C GLY A 28 -13.22 5.56 -1.08
N MET A 29 -12.15 6.33 -1.31
CA MET A 29 -11.50 7.11 -0.24
C MET A 29 -12.27 8.43 0.00
N PRO A 30 -12.75 8.70 1.23
CA PRO A 30 -13.45 9.94 1.57
C PRO A 30 -12.67 11.21 1.19
N GLU A 31 -13.34 12.24 0.66
CA GLU A 31 -12.70 13.48 0.22
C GLU A 31 -12.00 14.23 1.35
N GLU A 32 -12.47 14.06 2.58
CA GLU A 32 -11.95 14.66 3.80
C GLU A 32 -10.58 14.12 4.21
N TRP A 33 -10.13 13.02 3.61
CA TRP A 33 -8.82 12.44 3.91
C TRP A 33 -7.74 13.13 3.08
N GLU A 34 -6.95 13.96 3.75
CA GLU A 34 -5.83 14.69 3.15
C GLU A 34 -4.47 14.19 3.65
N ARG A 35 -4.40 13.77 4.93
CA ARG A 35 -3.16 13.42 5.60
C ARG A 35 -3.24 12.10 6.32
N PHE A 36 -2.13 11.39 6.31
CA PHE A 36 -1.94 10.19 7.11
C PHE A 36 -0.73 10.28 8.02
N TYR A 37 -0.79 9.57 9.11
CA TYR A 37 0.29 9.32 10.04
C TYR A 37 0.53 7.81 10.12
N LEU A 38 1.79 7.37 10.05
CA LEU A 38 2.17 6.00 10.31
C LEU A 38 3.19 5.96 11.45
N GLN A 39 2.81 5.34 12.55
CA GLN A 39 3.75 4.98 13.61
C GLN A 39 4.66 3.86 13.12
N THR A 40 5.96 3.96 13.39
CA THR A 40 6.90 2.86 13.10
C THR A 40 6.38 1.56 13.72
N LEU A 41 6.35 0.51 12.90
CA LEU A 41 5.83 -0.81 13.30
C LEU A 41 6.60 -1.37 14.49
N ARG A 42 5.90 -2.06 15.37
CA ARG A 42 6.49 -2.83 16.46
C ARG A 42 6.80 -4.25 15.99
N ILE A 43 7.67 -4.93 16.71
CA ILE A 43 8.01 -6.33 16.46
C ILE A 43 7.64 -7.14 17.69
N SER A 44 6.81 -8.17 17.51
CA SER A 44 6.59 -9.23 18.51
C SER A 44 7.08 -10.59 18.03
N ALA A 45 7.39 -10.72 16.73
CA ALA A 45 7.97 -11.93 16.17
C ALA A 45 9.43 -12.11 16.64
N PRO A 46 9.79 -13.18 17.40
CA PRO A 46 11.11 -13.31 18.01
C PRO A 46 12.27 -13.43 17.01
N THR A 47 12.00 -13.94 15.82
CA THR A 47 12.99 -14.18 14.76
C THR A 47 13.13 -13.02 13.78
N CYS A 48 12.33 -11.97 13.95
CA CYS A 48 12.32 -10.83 13.04
C CYS A 48 13.52 -9.91 13.30
N PRO A 49 14.29 -9.54 12.24
CA PRO A 49 15.36 -8.55 12.39
C PRO A 49 14.83 -7.20 12.86
N LEU A 50 15.51 -6.57 13.81
CA LEU A 50 15.09 -5.26 14.36
C LEU A 50 15.01 -4.16 13.31
N SER A 51 15.85 -4.21 12.28
CA SER A 51 15.87 -3.24 11.17
C SER A 51 14.67 -3.37 10.24
N TYR A 52 14.01 -4.54 10.21
CA TYR A 52 12.93 -4.81 9.27
C TYR A 52 11.70 -3.93 9.52
N ALA A 53 11.33 -3.70 10.77
CA ALA A 53 10.17 -2.85 11.10
C ALA A 53 10.33 -1.42 10.56
N ALA A 54 11.53 -0.84 10.67
CA ALA A 54 11.81 0.48 10.11
C ALA A 54 11.70 0.47 8.58
N GLY A 55 12.34 -0.51 7.91
CA GLY A 55 12.31 -0.64 6.46
C GLY A 55 10.90 -0.84 5.90
N LEU A 56 10.10 -1.73 6.50
CA LEU A 56 8.71 -1.95 6.09
C LEU A 56 7.86 -0.69 6.34
N SER A 57 8.07 0.02 7.46
CA SER A 57 7.35 1.27 7.73
C SER A 57 7.63 2.34 6.68
N GLU A 58 8.88 2.51 6.24
CA GLU A 58 9.23 3.44 5.17
C GLU A 58 8.61 2.99 3.82
N SER A 59 8.67 1.69 3.50
CA SER A 59 8.03 1.17 2.29
C SER A 59 6.51 1.44 2.25
N ILE A 60 5.82 1.35 3.40
CA ILE A 60 4.40 1.66 3.50
C ILE A 60 4.14 3.16 3.32
N LYS A 61 4.95 4.04 3.95
CA LYS A 61 4.84 5.49 3.79
C LYS A 61 4.98 5.90 2.32
N ASP A 62 6.03 5.42 1.67
CA ASP A 62 6.30 5.68 0.26
C ASP A 62 5.16 5.14 -0.62
N GLY A 63 4.70 3.92 -0.34
CA GLY A 63 3.60 3.31 -1.07
C GLY A 63 2.31 4.11 -0.99
N ILE A 64 1.91 4.57 0.20
CA ILE A 64 0.71 5.39 0.38
C ILE A 64 0.87 6.74 -0.34
N GLN A 65 2.00 7.43 -0.19
CA GLN A 65 2.23 8.73 -0.84
C GLN A 65 2.23 8.64 -2.37
N ASN A 66 2.82 7.59 -2.92
CA ASN A 66 2.94 7.42 -4.38
C ASN A 66 1.65 6.94 -5.05
N ASN A 67 0.81 6.19 -4.33
CA ASN A 67 -0.38 5.55 -4.91
C ASN A 67 -1.71 6.14 -4.42
N THR A 68 -1.68 7.11 -3.51
CA THR A 68 -2.88 7.79 -3.01
C THR A 68 -2.70 9.30 -3.05
N ARG A 69 -3.75 10.04 -2.70
CA ARG A 69 -3.66 11.49 -2.54
C ARG A 69 -3.20 11.95 -1.16
N LEU A 70 -3.01 11.00 -0.22
CA LEU A 70 -2.69 11.29 1.17
C LEU A 70 -1.26 11.81 1.32
N GLY A 71 -1.11 12.95 2.00
CA GLY A 71 0.19 13.47 2.40
C GLY A 71 0.62 12.92 3.76
N LEU A 72 1.89 12.54 3.89
CA LEU A 72 2.46 12.14 5.18
C LEU A 72 2.56 13.35 6.13
N THR A 73 2.15 13.17 7.38
CA THR A 73 2.37 14.16 8.46
C THR A 73 3.12 13.52 9.62
N PRO A 74 4.08 14.23 10.25
CA PRO A 74 4.75 13.76 11.45
C PRO A 74 3.89 13.90 12.72
N ASN A 75 2.79 14.64 12.66
CA ASN A 75 1.92 14.92 13.81
C ASN A 75 0.65 14.07 13.73
N LEU A 76 0.45 13.20 14.72
CA LEU A 76 -0.73 12.34 14.83
C LEU A 76 -2.05 13.12 14.78
N ASN A 77 -2.10 14.30 15.42
CA ASN A 77 -3.34 15.08 15.54
C ASN A 77 -3.76 15.75 14.22
N ASP A 78 -2.84 15.89 13.26
CA ASP A 78 -3.11 16.48 11.94
C ASP A 78 -3.55 15.46 10.91
N ALA A 79 -3.51 14.16 11.28
CA ALA A 79 -3.84 13.07 10.38
C ALA A 79 -5.31 12.65 10.49
N GLN A 80 -5.99 12.54 9.35
CA GLN A 80 -7.31 11.94 9.26
C GLN A 80 -7.22 10.41 9.25
N VAL A 81 -6.12 9.86 8.73
CA VAL A 81 -5.84 8.43 8.71
C VAL A 81 -4.61 8.16 9.57
N GLN A 82 -4.78 7.37 10.62
CA GLN A 82 -3.73 7.03 11.57
C GLN A 82 -3.48 5.52 11.50
N LEU A 83 -2.26 5.16 11.21
CA LEU A 83 -1.82 3.77 11.06
C LEU A 83 -0.81 3.43 12.16
N SER A 84 -1.03 2.30 12.82
CA SER A 84 -0.05 1.64 13.65
C SER A 84 -0.09 0.14 13.38
N GLY A 85 0.92 -0.60 13.81
CA GLY A 85 0.89 -2.03 13.58
C GLY A 85 2.03 -2.78 14.26
N GLU A 86 1.94 -4.11 14.15
CA GLU A 86 2.86 -5.03 14.78
C GLU A 86 3.18 -6.20 13.87
N ILE A 87 4.46 -6.50 13.69
CA ILE A 87 4.94 -7.68 13.00
C ILE A 87 4.84 -8.85 13.97
N THR A 88 3.87 -9.73 13.73
CA THR A 88 3.51 -10.85 14.63
C THR A 88 4.15 -12.17 14.25
N ASN A 89 4.54 -12.32 12.97
CA ASN A 89 5.25 -13.50 12.50
C ASN A 89 6.34 -13.13 11.48
N TYR A 90 7.46 -13.80 11.61
CA TYR A 90 8.57 -13.79 10.66
C TYR A 90 9.18 -15.19 10.72
N SER A 91 8.94 -16.02 9.72
CA SER A 91 9.38 -17.41 9.78
C SER A 91 9.81 -17.94 8.41
N VAL A 92 10.81 -18.82 8.43
CA VAL A 92 11.25 -19.57 7.25
C VAL A 92 10.96 -21.04 7.47
N ASN A 93 10.16 -21.63 6.59
CA ASN A 93 9.77 -23.03 6.69
C ASN A 93 9.91 -23.73 5.34
N PRO A 94 10.30 -25.03 5.34
CA PRO A 94 10.27 -25.84 4.14
C PRO A 94 8.82 -26.04 3.68
N ILE A 95 8.60 -26.03 2.36
CA ILE A 95 7.31 -26.32 1.76
C ILE A 95 7.40 -27.57 0.90
N ALA A 96 6.37 -28.45 1.04
CA ALA A 96 6.22 -29.60 0.17
C ALA A 96 5.56 -29.16 -1.14
N LEU A 97 6.22 -29.42 -2.28
CA LEU A 97 5.64 -29.18 -3.59
C LEU A 97 4.74 -30.37 -3.96
N GLN A 98 3.48 -30.08 -4.26
CA GLN A 98 2.57 -31.08 -4.84
C GLN A 98 2.77 -31.10 -6.37
N ASN A 99 2.67 -32.30 -6.97
CA ASN A 99 2.72 -32.54 -8.43
C ASN A 99 4.10 -32.56 -9.10
N GLY A 100 5.03 -33.38 -8.56
CA GLY A 100 6.17 -33.85 -9.36
C GLY A 100 7.32 -32.86 -9.61
N ASP A 101 7.26 -31.67 -9.06
CA ASP A 101 8.36 -30.72 -9.05
C ASP A 101 9.36 -31.13 -7.96
N ASN A 102 10.51 -31.66 -8.37
CA ASN A 102 11.53 -32.23 -7.47
C ASN A 102 12.39 -31.16 -6.76
N ALA A 103 12.11 -29.88 -6.98
CA ALA A 103 12.87 -28.81 -6.36
C ALA A 103 12.31 -28.48 -4.96
N ALA A 104 13.03 -28.84 -3.91
CA ALA A 104 12.69 -28.43 -2.56
C ALA A 104 12.73 -26.91 -2.44
N LYS A 105 11.72 -26.31 -1.84
CA LYS A 105 11.65 -24.87 -1.60
C LYS A 105 11.43 -24.56 -0.13
N ASN A 106 11.90 -23.40 0.28
CA ASN A 106 11.60 -22.77 1.55
C ASN A 106 10.68 -21.56 1.30
N ARG A 107 9.94 -21.18 2.32
CA ARG A 107 9.05 -20.03 2.33
C ARG A 107 9.38 -19.10 3.49
N LEU A 108 9.69 -17.85 3.16
CA LEU A 108 9.67 -16.76 4.13
C LEU A 108 8.23 -16.28 4.27
N THR A 109 7.68 -16.30 5.47
CA THR A 109 6.33 -15.78 5.77
C THR A 109 6.43 -14.64 6.77
N VAL A 110 5.76 -13.54 6.47
CA VAL A 110 5.63 -12.36 7.34
C VAL A 110 4.16 -12.09 7.59
N SER A 111 3.78 -11.91 8.86
CA SER A 111 2.45 -11.46 9.25
C SER A 111 2.52 -10.15 10.01
N VAL A 112 1.63 -9.22 9.64
CA VAL A 112 1.51 -7.91 10.26
C VAL A 112 0.05 -7.67 10.61
N VAL A 113 -0.19 -7.17 11.81
CA VAL A 113 -1.52 -6.70 12.23
C VAL A 113 -1.45 -5.18 12.28
N PHE A 114 -2.28 -4.53 11.48
CA PHE A 114 -2.43 -3.08 11.47
C PHE A 114 -3.70 -2.67 12.22
N ASP A 115 -3.58 -1.60 12.99
CA ASP A 115 -4.71 -0.82 13.50
C ASP A 115 -4.83 0.43 12.63
N VAL A 116 -5.98 0.59 11.99
CA VAL A 116 -6.30 1.71 11.11
C VAL A 116 -7.38 2.53 11.76
N ASN A 117 -7.02 3.72 12.23
CA ASN A 117 -7.94 4.66 12.87
C ASN A 117 -8.19 5.83 11.94
N VAL A 118 -9.45 6.10 11.64
CA VAL A 118 -9.87 7.28 10.89
C VAL A 118 -10.63 8.25 11.78
N THR A 119 -10.43 9.54 11.56
CA THR A 119 -11.03 10.59 12.38
C THR A 119 -12.16 11.32 11.66
N LEU A 120 -12.19 11.29 10.32
CA LEU A 120 -13.18 11.93 9.45
C LEU A 120 -13.61 10.97 8.33
N PRO A 121 -14.83 11.10 7.80
CA PRO A 121 -15.94 11.95 8.26
C PRO A 121 -16.53 11.48 9.61
N LYS A 122 -16.32 10.22 9.95
CA LYS A 122 -16.73 9.59 11.21
C LYS A 122 -15.54 8.86 11.80
N LYS A 123 -15.41 8.89 13.13
CA LYS A 123 -14.39 8.08 13.80
C LYS A 123 -14.69 6.61 13.62
N GLU A 124 -13.71 5.88 13.10
CA GLU A 124 -13.79 4.46 12.90
C GLU A 124 -12.43 3.80 13.16
N GLU A 125 -12.45 2.64 13.78
CA GLU A 125 -11.28 1.82 14.06
C GLU A 125 -11.44 0.46 13.38
N THR A 126 -10.46 0.07 12.59
CA THR A 126 -10.49 -1.21 11.88
C THR A 126 -9.15 -1.90 12.02
N LYS A 127 -9.18 -3.22 12.11
CA LYS A 127 -7.97 -4.05 12.05
C LYS A 127 -7.79 -4.62 10.65
N LEU A 128 -6.56 -4.59 10.18
CA LEU A 128 -6.14 -5.26 8.96
C LEU A 128 -5.06 -6.28 9.31
N VAL A 129 -5.37 -7.56 9.10
CA VAL A 129 -4.39 -8.66 9.26
C VAL A 129 -3.87 -9.02 7.88
N VAL A 130 -2.56 -8.90 7.70
CA VAL A 130 -1.87 -9.22 6.45
C VAL A 130 -0.90 -10.36 6.70
N THR A 131 -0.93 -11.38 5.84
CA THR A 131 0.09 -12.43 5.82
C THR A 131 0.56 -12.58 4.37
N ARG A 132 1.85 -12.35 4.14
CA ARG A 132 2.48 -12.45 2.82
C ARG A 132 3.72 -13.30 2.88
N PHE A 133 4.09 -13.86 1.75
CA PHE A 133 5.22 -14.76 1.69
C PHE A 133 5.98 -14.63 0.37
N ALA A 134 7.22 -15.10 0.40
CA ALA A 134 8.06 -15.30 -0.76
C ALA A 134 8.77 -16.66 -0.68
N ASP A 135 8.81 -17.38 -1.78
CA ASP A 135 9.42 -18.70 -1.87
C ASP A 135 10.82 -18.61 -2.49
N PHE A 136 11.73 -19.46 -2.01
CA PHE A 136 13.10 -19.53 -2.51
C PHE A 136 13.61 -20.98 -2.49
N ASP A 137 14.67 -21.26 -3.25
CA ASP A 137 15.22 -22.59 -3.37
C ASP A 137 15.82 -23.05 -2.02
N ALA A 138 15.51 -24.29 -1.60
CA ALA A 138 15.99 -24.81 -0.32
C ALA A 138 17.52 -24.93 -0.24
N GLY A 139 18.21 -25.02 -1.36
CA GLY A 139 19.68 -25.03 -1.45
C GLY A 139 20.29 -23.62 -1.37
N ALA A 140 19.51 -22.54 -1.45
CA ALA A 140 20.02 -21.18 -1.35
C ALA A 140 20.30 -20.80 0.10
N ASN A 141 21.38 -20.03 0.29
CA ASN A 141 21.64 -19.42 1.62
C ASN A 141 20.63 -18.31 1.86
N PHE A 142 19.81 -18.45 2.90
CA PHE A 142 18.76 -17.48 3.23
C PHE A 142 19.31 -16.05 3.37
N ALA A 143 20.44 -15.86 4.07
CA ALA A 143 21.01 -14.52 4.27
C ALA A 143 21.38 -13.82 2.94
N SER A 144 21.67 -14.58 1.88
CA SER A 144 22.02 -13.99 0.57
C SER A 144 20.80 -13.56 -0.23
N VAL A 145 19.62 -14.13 0.04
CA VAL A 145 18.36 -13.86 -0.69
C VAL A 145 17.35 -13.07 0.13
N GLU A 146 17.57 -12.95 1.44
CA GLU A 146 16.63 -12.33 2.40
C GLU A 146 16.15 -10.95 1.94
N ASN A 147 17.05 -10.05 1.56
CA ASN A 147 16.69 -8.70 1.13
C ASN A 147 15.77 -8.70 -0.09
N GLN A 148 16.02 -9.60 -1.06
CA GLN A 148 15.16 -9.73 -2.25
C GLN A 148 13.78 -10.26 -1.86
N LEU A 149 13.72 -11.26 -0.97
CA LEU A 149 12.46 -11.83 -0.49
C LEU A 149 11.66 -10.79 0.29
N LEU A 150 12.32 -10.01 1.14
CA LEU A 150 11.67 -8.93 1.90
C LEU A 150 11.12 -7.83 0.98
N THR A 151 11.82 -7.48 -0.10
CA THR A 151 11.31 -6.55 -1.10
C THR A 151 9.98 -7.06 -1.68
N GLN A 152 9.92 -8.32 -2.11
CA GLN A 152 8.70 -8.92 -2.65
C GLN A 152 7.56 -8.96 -1.63
N VAL A 153 7.86 -9.30 -0.38
CA VAL A 153 6.87 -9.31 0.70
C VAL A 153 6.36 -7.90 1.00
N ASN A 154 7.27 -6.92 1.08
CA ASN A 154 6.92 -5.53 1.36
C ASN A 154 5.98 -4.95 0.31
N GLU A 155 6.24 -5.20 -0.99
CA GLU A 155 5.36 -4.78 -2.08
C GLU A 155 3.94 -5.30 -1.90
N GLN A 156 3.79 -6.57 -1.52
CA GLN A 156 2.49 -7.20 -1.28
C GLN A 156 1.79 -6.59 -0.04
N VAL A 157 2.53 -6.39 1.06
CA VAL A 157 1.99 -5.78 2.30
C VAL A 157 1.54 -4.35 2.02
N VAL A 158 2.35 -3.56 1.32
CA VAL A 158 2.02 -2.17 0.91
C VAL A 158 0.75 -2.15 0.09
N GLN A 159 0.62 -3.06 -0.89
CA GLN A 159 -0.58 -3.14 -1.72
C GLN A 159 -1.84 -3.47 -0.90
N ASP A 160 -1.73 -4.35 0.10
CA ASP A 160 -2.86 -4.68 0.98
C ASP A 160 -3.29 -3.47 1.81
N VAL A 161 -2.34 -2.70 2.34
CA VAL A 161 -2.63 -1.47 3.09
C VAL A 161 -3.32 -0.44 2.18
N ILE A 162 -2.81 -0.23 0.96
CA ILE A 162 -3.42 0.68 -0.02
C ILE A 162 -4.84 0.23 -0.36
N ASN A 163 -5.03 -1.06 -0.66
CA ASN A 163 -6.34 -1.63 -0.98
C ASN A 163 -7.33 -1.44 0.18
N LYS A 164 -6.86 -1.60 1.43
CA LYS A 164 -7.71 -1.34 2.61
C LYS A 164 -8.12 0.13 2.69
N LEU A 165 -7.20 1.06 2.47
CA LEU A 165 -7.49 2.49 2.48
C LEU A 165 -8.43 2.93 1.33
N MET A 166 -8.39 2.22 0.20
CA MET A 166 -9.26 2.48 -0.95
C MET A 166 -10.59 1.71 -0.90
N SER A 167 -10.75 0.76 0.02
CA SER A 167 -12.02 0.04 0.19
C SER A 167 -13.07 0.97 0.80
N ASN A 168 -14.33 0.76 0.44
CA ASN A 168 -15.45 1.52 0.99
C ASN A 168 -15.50 1.39 2.52
N TRP A 169 -15.53 2.52 3.16
CA TRP A 169 -15.60 2.69 4.62
C TRP A 169 -17.04 3.00 5.03
#